data_052f8c6b49c94c5b1cf16a743653e4dd
#
_entry.id   052f8c6b49c94c5b1cf16a743653e4dd
#
_cell.length_a   1.000
_cell.length_b   1.000
_cell.length_c   1.000
_cell.angle_alpha   90.00
_cell.angle_beta   90.00
_cell.angle_gamma   90.00
#
_symmetry.space_group_name_H-M   'P 1'
#
loop_
_entity.id
_entity.type
_entity.pdbx_description
1 polymer ?
#
loop_
_entity_poly.entity_id
_entity_poly.type
_entity_poly.pdbx_seq_one_letter_code
_entity_poly.pdbx_strand_id
1 'polypeptide(L)'
;MAWAVALAAGVLAFVVRWHLLGGAAGLREYHGYDDGVYFSSAVAFVHGRLPYRDFLLVHPPGIMLALTPFAALTHWTSDSTALAAARVGFLLLGAANTVLVARLARRWGLAATVVAGFLYAVSTAAAYSERLTLLEPLGTLTLLAGITLLRRGDVPGAARRWRYVGGAVLGLGVVVKIWNVVPVLVVVVWWALRRGVREAVGVAVAGAAAALLVLLPFAVASGRSMLELVVLAQLGRPRAPGTVVTRLEGILGVSATQWESEPVRAAVTAAVGLAVVAAAFAAWRHDRGRLWVAVLGAQVLVLLAAPSYFASYAAYSAPAVALVLAAGVSVVPDRLRVGGAVLACGLLGVVAGVPAAPAQAPFPVAQVRDLLPATGCIRADSPGALVVLDVLSRNERRGCATRIDVSGQTYAVGDRDSAGRPVPRVRNHQWQEAAVAYLTSGSAAVIARQTGNGFARTTVERLQSHGRVVQVGAVEVLLPGAASDG
;
A
#
# COMPACT_ATOMS: atom_id res chain seq x y z
N MET A 1 29.18 -15.14 -2.74
CA MET A 1 28.98 -13.98 -3.62
C MET A 1 27.49 -13.59 -3.79
N ALA A 2 26.59 -14.47 -4.28
CA ALA A 2 25.17 -14.12 -4.51
C ALA A 2 24.37 -13.67 -3.26
N TRP A 3 24.70 -14.18 -2.07
CA TRP A 3 24.11 -13.72 -0.82
C TRP A 3 24.58 -12.32 -0.43
N ALA A 4 25.87 -12.03 -0.63
CA ALA A 4 26.40 -10.69 -0.37
C ALA A 4 25.72 -9.64 -1.27
N VAL A 5 25.50 -9.99 -2.56
CA VAL A 5 24.76 -9.15 -3.50
C VAL A 5 23.31 -8.92 -3.03
N ALA A 6 22.61 -9.98 -2.60
CA ALA A 6 21.24 -9.86 -2.12
C ALA A 6 21.15 -8.96 -0.87
N LEU A 7 22.07 -9.12 0.08
CA LEU A 7 22.12 -8.26 1.28
C LEU A 7 22.49 -6.82 0.94
N ALA A 8 23.47 -6.61 0.04
CA ALA A 8 23.82 -5.26 -0.42
C ALA A 8 22.63 -4.56 -1.10
N ALA A 9 21.87 -5.29 -1.93
CA ALA A 9 20.63 -4.76 -2.52
C ALA A 9 19.58 -4.43 -1.45
N GLY A 10 19.48 -5.23 -0.40
CA GLY A 10 18.58 -4.94 0.74
C GLY A 10 19.01 -3.67 1.49
N VAL A 11 20.31 -3.48 1.72
CA VAL A 11 20.83 -2.24 2.33
C VAL A 11 20.56 -1.03 1.43
N LEU A 12 20.82 -1.15 0.13
CA LEU A 12 20.49 -0.10 -0.84
C LEU A 12 18.99 0.24 -0.79
N ALA A 13 18.13 -0.78 -0.77
CA ALA A 13 16.69 -0.59 -0.68
C ALA A 13 16.29 0.19 0.59
N PHE A 14 16.87 -0.15 1.74
CA PHE A 14 16.62 0.56 2.99
C PHE A 14 17.05 2.04 2.87
N VAL A 15 18.26 2.30 2.37
CA VAL A 15 18.80 3.66 2.20
C VAL A 15 17.93 4.50 1.27
N VAL A 16 17.51 3.94 0.12
CA VAL A 16 16.63 4.65 -0.84
C VAL A 16 15.30 5.03 -0.17
N ARG A 17 14.66 4.10 0.53
CA ARG A 17 13.38 4.34 1.21
C ARG A 17 13.49 5.31 2.37
N TRP A 18 14.57 5.20 3.14
CA TRP A 18 14.91 6.13 4.21
C TRP A 18 15.06 7.57 3.69
N HIS A 19 15.80 7.72 2.60
CA HIS A 19 15.97 9.03 1.96
C HIS A 19 14.65 9.59 1.42
N LEU A 20 13.86 8.77 0.73
CA LEU A 20 12.56 9.16 0.19
C LEU A 20 11.50 9.46 1.27
N LEU A 21 11.66 8.91 2.47
CA LEU A 21 10.81 9.25 3.61
C LEU A 21 11.16 10.63 4.20
N GLY A 22 12.35 11.16 3.94
CA GLY A 22 12.86 12.39 4.59
C GLY A 22 13.72 12.11 5.83
N GLY A 23 14.26 10.90 5.94
CA GLY A 23 15.12 10.51 7.06
C GLY A 23 14.38 10.45 8.39
N ALA A 24 15.06 10.82 9.46
CA ALA A 24 14.51 10.77 10.82
C ALA A 24 13.33 11.74 11.04
N ALA A 25 13.35 12.90 10.39
CA ALA A 25 12.24 13.86 10.45
C ALA A 25 10.97 13.27 9.85
N GLY A 26 11.06 12.69 8.65
CA GLY A 26 9.94 12.10 7.95
C GLY A 26 9.25 10.94 8.67
N LEU A 27 9.93 10.29 9.63
CA LEU A 27 9.31 9.20 10.40
C LEU A 27 8.04 9.64 11.16
N ARG A 28 7.96 10.90 11.60
CA ARG A 28 6.84 11.45 12.38
C ARG A 28 5.97 12.43 11.61
N GLU A 29 6.27 12.66 10.32
CA GLU A 29 5.52 13.60 9.50
C GLU A 29 4.23 13.00 8.92
N TYR A 30 3.33 13.88 8.51
CA TYR A 30 2.13 13.52 7.77
C TYR A 30 2.46 13.32 6.29
N HIS A 31 2.43 12.07 5.80
CA HIS A 31 2.79 11.75 4.42
C HIS A 31 1.61 11.40 3.50
N GLY A 32 0.45 11.10 4.05
CA GLY A 32 -0.69 10.73 3.24
C GLY A 32 -1.87 10.17 4.03
N TYR A 33 -2.96 9.97 3.31
CA TYR A 33 -4.22 9.56 3.91
C TYR A 33 -4.22 8.09 4.35
N ASP A 34 -3.88 7.19 3.41
CA ASP A 34 -3.99 5.73 3.64
C ASP A 34 -3.03 5.23 4.73
N ASP A 35 -1.81 5.77 4.79
CA ASP A 35 -0.84 5.50 5.86
C ASP A 35 -1.43 5.81 7.25
N GLY A 36 -2.10 6.96 7.36
CA GLY A 36 -2.83 7.36 8.57
C GLY A 36 -4.02 6.46 8.86
N VAL A 37 -4.81 6.07 7.86
CA VAL A 37 -5.97 5.19 8.04
C VAL A 37 -5.56 3.83 8.58
N TYR A 38 -4.52 3.21 7.99
CA TYR A 38 -4.11 1.87 8.40
C TYR A 38 -3.50 1.87 9.81
N PHE A 39 -2.64 2.84 10.12
CA PHE A 39 -2.08 2.94 11.47
C PHE A 39 -3.17 3.25 12.50
N SER A 40 -4.08 4.18 12.21
CA SER A 40 -5.19 4.53 13.09
C SER A 40 -6.15 3.35 13.33
N SER A 41 -6.35 2.48 12.32
CA SER A 41 -7.17 1.28 12.48
C SER A 41 -6.56 0.33 13.53
N ALA A 42 -5.22 0.20 13.53
CA ALA A 42 -4.51 -0.59 14.53
C ALA A 42 -4.55 0.05 15.92
N VAL A 43 -4.46 1.39 16.01
CA VAL A 43 -4.63 2.11 17.30
C VAL A 43 -6.04 1.90 17.84
N ALA A 44 -7.09 2.05 17.03
CA ALA A 44 -8.45 1.78 17.46
C ALA A 44 -8.63 0.33 17.93
N PHE A 45 -8.01 -0.63 17.24
CA PHE A 45 -8.06 -2.04 17.59
C PHE A 45 -7.41 -2.35 18.96
N VAL A 46 -6.22 -1.82 19.24
CA VAL A 46 -5.56 -2.01 20.55
C VAL A 46 -6.30 -1.32 21.69
N HIS A 47 -7.20 -0.36 21.39
CA HIS A 47 -8.11 0.25 22.35
C HIS A 47 -9.48 -0.46 22.42
N GLY A 48 -9.60 -1.66 21.88
CA GLY A 48 -10.77 -2.54 22.01
C GLY A 48 -11.87 -2.34 20.98
N ARG A 49 -11.69 -1.51 19.95
CA ARG A 49 -12.66 -1.34 18.86
C ARG A 49 -12.42 -2.38 17.76
N LEU A 50 -13.48 -3.00 17.28
CA LEU A 50 -13.39 -4.01 16.22
C LEU A 50 -13.68 -3.40 14.84
N PRO A 51 -12.84 -3.72 13.80
CA PRO A 51 -13.12 -3.30 12.44
C PRO A 51 -14.44 -3.87 11.95
N TYR A 52 -15.08 -3.15 11.04
CA TYR A 52 -16.38 -3.46 10.40
C TYR A 52 -17.58 -3.40 11.35
N ARG A 53 -17.39 -3.52 12.67
CA ARG A 53 -18.43 -3.37 13.70
C ARG A 53 -18.41 -1.96 14.30
N ASP A 54 -17.26 -1.52 14.80
CA ASP A 54 -17.11 -0.28 15.57
C ASP A 54 -16.49 0.86 14.75
N PHE A 55 -15.79 0.52 13.69
CA PHE A 55 -15.25 1.47 12.72
C PHE A 55 -15.14 0.85 11.32
N LEU A 56 -15.14 1.73 10.33
CA LEU A 56 -15.04 1.35 8.93
C LEU A 56 -13.60 1.03 8.55
N LEU A 57 -13.40 -0.13 7.89
CA LEU A 57 -12.17 -0.55 7.25
C LEU A 57 -12.51 -1.18 5.89
N VAL A 58 -12.07 -0.58 4.78
CA VAL A 58 -12.42 -1.06 3.41
C VAL A 58 -11.47 -2.12 2.87
N HIS A 59 -10.61 -2.67 3.70
CA HIS A 59 -9.65 -3.72 3.37
C HIS A 59 -9.75 -4.89 4.36
N PRO A 60 -9.29 -6.09 4.01
CA PRO A 60 -9.16 -7.17 4.99
C PRO A 60 -8.28 -6.77 6.18
N PRO A 61 -8.40 -7.45 7.35
CA PRO A 61 -7.79 -6.99 8.61
C PRO A 61 -6.27 -7.14 8.68
N GLY A 62 -5.62 -7.74 7.68
CA GLY A 62 -4.20 -8.10 7.72
C GLY A 62 -3.24 -6.94 7.96
N ILE A 63 -3.49 -5.78 7.34
CA ILE A 63 -2.65 -4.59 7.57
C ILE A 63 -2.80 -4.08 9.01
N MET A 64 -4.02 -4.00 9.51
CA MET A 64 -4.32 -3.60 10.89
C MET A 64 -3.61 -4.54 11.88
N LEU A 65 -3.72 -5.86 11.67
CA LEU A 65 -3.07 -6.86 12.52
C LEU A 65 -1.53 -6.76 12.47
N ALA A 66 -0.95 -6.54 11.29
CA ALA A 66 0.50 -6.35 11.14
C ALA A 66 1.00 -5.08 11.84
N LEU A 67 0.17 -4.04 11.93
CA LEU A 67 0.48 -2.79 12.61
C LEU A 67 0.18 -2.83 14.11
N THR A 68 -0.62 -3.78 14.60
CA THR A 68 -1.00 -3.92 16.01
C THR A 68 0.17 -3.92 17.00
N PRO A 69 1.31 -4.61 16.75
CA PRO A 69 2.45 -4.56 17.67
C PRO A 69 3.05 -3.15 17.83
N PHE A 70 3.05 -2.38 16.75
CA PHE A 70 3.52 -0.98 16.80
C PHE A 70 2.47 -0.06 17.42
N ALA A 71 1.20 -0.24 17.07
CA ALA A 71 0.09 0.53 17.64
C ALA A 71 -0.03 0.33 19.16
N ALA A 72 0.30 -0.86 19.68
CA ALA A 72 0.32 -1.13 21.11
C ALA A 72 1.32 -0.23 21.86
N LEU A 73 2.36 0.28 21.20
CA LEU A 73 3.29 1.23 21.80
C LEU A 73 2.62 2.54 22.24
N THR A 74 1.44 2.89 21.67
CA THR A 74 0.67 4.09 22.08
C THR A 74 0.17 4.05 23.52
N HIS A 75 0.22 2.89 24.17
CA HIS A 75 -0.06 2.79 25.61
C HIS A 75 1.07 3.37 26.47
N TRP A 76 2.29 3.44 25.95
CA TRP A 76 3.49 3.86 26.69
C TRP A 76 4.24 5.02 26.04
N THR A 77 3.97 5.31 24.75
CA THR A 77 4.64 6.37 23.99
C THR A 77 3.60 7.25 23.29
N SER A 78 4.07 8.28 22.58
CA SER A 78 3.20 9.10 21.74
C SER A 78 2.78 8.34 20.45
N ASP A 79 1.63 8.72 19.88
CA ASP A 79 1.12 8.13 18.64
C ASP A 79 2.11 8.30 17.49
N SER A 80 2.75 9.47 17.39
CA SER A 80 3.75 9.77 16.35
C SER A 80 5.03 8.93 16.51
N THR A 81 5.43 8.59 17.76
CA THR A 81 6.56 7.69 18.01
C THR A 81 6.22 6.25 17.65
N ALA A 82 5.02 5.79 17.95
CA ALA A 82 4.54 4.47 17.57
C ALA A 82 4.43 4.32 16.04
N LEU A 83 3.95 5.36 15.34
CA LEU A 83 3.95 5.42 13.88
C LEU A 83 5.37 5.38 13.30
N ALA A 84 6.31 6.12 13.90
CA ALA A 84 7.71 6.09 13.49
C ALA A 84 8.31 4.68 13.58
N ALA A 85 8.03 3.94 14.66
CA ALA A 85 8.45 2.55 14.83
C ALA A 85 7.84 1.64 13.73
N ALA A 86 6.56 1.83 13.40
CA ALA A 86 5.89 1.10 12.33
C ALA A 86 6.55 1.38 10.97
N ARG A 87 6.87 2.63 10.66
CA ARG A 87 7.55 3.01 9.40
C ARG A 87 8.95 2.40 9.31
N VAL A 88 9.73 2.39 10.40
CA VAL A 88 11.01 1.67 10.43
C VAL A 88 10.81 0.19 10.14
N GLY A 89 9.79 -0.44 10.71
CA GLY A 89 9.41 -1.83 10.41
C GLY A 89 9.12 -2.03 8.92
N PHE A 90 8.45 -1.10 8.26
CA PHE A 90 8.14 -1.17 6.83
C PHE A 90 9.36 -0.89 5.94
N LEU A 91 10.29 -0.03 6.35
CA LEU A 91 11.59 0.12 5.67
C LEU A 91 12.39 -1.18 5.69
N LEU A 92 12.43 -1.86 6.85
CA LEU A 92 13.08 -3.18 6.99
C LEU A 92 12.34 -4.25 6.17
N LEU A 93 11.02 -4.20 6.10
CA LEU A 93 10.20 -5.06 5.26
C LEU A 93 10.54 -4.87 3.77
N GLY A 94 10.71 -3.64 3.30
CA GLY A 94 11.15 -3.33 1.94
C GLY A 94 12.56 -3.88 1.63
N ALA A 95 13.48 -3.78 2.59
CA ALA A 95 14.79 -4.41 2.48
C ALA A 95 14.69 -5.95 2.39
N ALA A 96 13.84 -6.57 3.21
CA ALA A 96 13.61 -8.02 3.18
C ALA A 96 12.97 -8.47 1.85
N ASN A 97 12.00 -7.72 1.32
CA ASN A 97 11.41 -7.96 0.00
C ASN A 97 12.49 -7.92 -1.09
N THR A 98 13.38 -6.94 -1.04
CA THR A 98 14.50 -6.81 -1.99
C THR A 98 15.44 -8.01 -1.93
N VAL A 99 15.80 -8.45 -0.72
CA VAL A 99 16.61 -9.67 -0.52
C VAL A 99 15.91 -10.90 -1.10
N LEU A 100 14.60 -11.05 -0.90
CA LEU A 100 13.84 -12.16 -1.45
C LEU A 100 13.76 -12.12 -2.98
N VAL A 101 13.58 -10.95 -3.59
CA VAL A 101 13.61 -10.76 -5.04
C VAL A 101 14.96 -11.19 -5.61
N ALA A 102 16.06 -10.68 -5.05
CA ALA A 102 17.42 -11.04 -5.47
C ALA A 102 17.68 -12.56 -5.29
N ARG A 103 17.25 -13.13 -4.15
CA ARG A 103 17.36 -14.57 -3.87
C ARG A 103 16.61 -15.42 -4.87
N LEU A 104 15.42 -15.03 -5.27
CA LEU A 104 14.61 -15.75 -6.24
C LEU A 104 15.25 -15.75 -7.63
N ALA A 105 15.96 -14.67 -7.99
CA ALA A 105 16.71 -14.56 -9.24
C ALA A 105 18.02 -15.36 -9.25
N ARG A 106 18.57 -15.75 -8.09
CA ARG A 106 19.88 -16.41 -7.96
C ARG A 106 20.03 -17.66 -8.84
N ARG A 107 18.94 -18.39 -9.05
CA ARG A 107 18.93 -19.58 -9.92
C ARG A 107 19.25 -19.29 -11.39
N TRP A 108 19.19 -18.04 -11.80
CA TRP A 108 19.49 -17.58 -13.15
C TRP A 108 20.89 -16.99 -13.27
N GLY A 109 21.69 -17.07 -12.18
CA GLY A 109 23.07 -16.62 -12.14
C GLY A 109 23.25 -15.27 -11.46
N LEU A 110 24.51 -14.84 -11.35
CA LEU A 110 24.89 -13.65 -10.60
C LEU A 110 24.35 -12.37 -11.24
N ALA A 111 24.47 -12.23 -12.57
CA ALA A 111 23.96 -11.05 -13.29
C ALA A 111 22.46 -10.86 -13.05
N ALA A 112 21.68 -11.93 -13.13
CA ALA A 112 20.23 -11.87 -12.83
C ALA A 112 19.97 -11.50 -11.35
N THR A 113 20.79 -11.97 -10.41
CA THR A 113 20.68 -11.59 -8.99
C THR A 113 20.93 -10.09 -8.79
N VAL A 114 21.97 -9.55 -9.43
CA VAL A 114 22.29 -8.11 -9.39
C VAL A 114 21.15 -7.29 -9.99
N VAL A 115 20.70 -7.66 -11.20
CA VAL A 115 19.63 -6.94 -11.89
C VAL A 115 18.35 -6.94 -11.06
N ALA A 116 17.88 -8.09 -10.59
CA ALA A 116 16.65 -8.19 -9.80
C ALA A 116 16.73 -7.38 -8.51
N GLY A 117 17.83 -7.53 -7.76
CA GLY A 117 18.05 -6.83 -6.51
C GLY A 117 18.15 -5.32 -6.69
N PHE A 118 18.95 -4.86 -7.66
CA PHE A 118 19.12 -3.45 -7.94
C PHE A 118 17.79 -2.81 -8.41
N LEU A 119 17.15 -3.39 -9.43
CA LEU A 119 15.92 -2.83 -9.98
C LEU A 119 14.82 -2.71 -8.94
N TYR A 120 14.65 -3.71 -8.08
CA TYR A 120 13.65 -3.63 -7.02
C TYR A 120 14.06 -2.64 -5.92
N ALA A 121 15.36 -2.57 -5.58
CA ALA A 121 15.88 -1.62 -4.58
C ALA A 121 15.58 -0.17 -4.96
N VAL A 122 15.78 0.19 -6.23
CA VAL A 122 15.58 1.56 -6.74
C VAL A 122 14.20 1.81 -7.34
N SER A 123 13.33 0.78 -7.43
CA SER A 123 11.97 0.93 -7.98
C SER A 123 11.19 2.01 -7.23
N THR A 124 10.82 3.09 -7.93
CA THR A 124 10.02 4.18 -7.38
C THR A 124 8.66 3.69 -6.89
N ALA A 125 8.04 2.78 -7.62
CA ALA A 125 6.77 2.15 -7.25
C ALA A 125 6.86 1.37 -5.94
N ALA A 126 7.88 0.50 -5.77
CA ALA A 126 8.11 -0.23 -4.55
C ALA A 126 8.49 0.70 -3.40
N ALA A 127 9.43 1.61 -3.63
CA ALA A 127 9.93 2.52 -2.60
C ALA A 127 8.85 3.48 -2.08
N TYR A 128 7.94 3.95 -2.95
CA TYR A 128 6.80 4.77 -2.54
C TYR A 128 5.93 4.06 -1.50
N SER A 129 5.60 2.79 -1.72
CA SER A 129 4.74 2.05 -0.82
C SER A 129 5.47 1.53 0.43
N GLU A 130 6.74 1.15 0.30
CA GLU A 130 7.50 0.50 1.38
C GLU A 130 8.11 1.49 2.38
N ARG A 131 8.10 2.80 2.09
CA ARG A 131 8.48 3.84 3.05
C ARG A 131 7.36 4.20 4.03
N LEU A 132 6.12 3.79 3.74
CA LEU A 132 4.90 4.06 4.49
C LEU A 132 4.23 2.76 4.92
N THR A 133 3.28 2.83 5.83
CA THR A 133 2.54 1.65 6.34
C THR A 133 1.40 1.26 5.40
N LEU A 134 1.71 0.91 4.14
CA LEU A 134 0.74 0.55 3.11
C LEU A 134 0.57 -0.96 2.94
N LEU A 135 -0.40 -1.38 2.14
CA LEU A 135 -0.80 -2.79 1.96
C LEU A 135 0.20 -3.58 1.10
N GLU A 136 0.73 -2.95 0.06
CA GLU A 136 1.51 -3.60 -0.99
C GLU A 136 2.80 -4.26 -0.46
N PRO A 137 3.56 -3.67 0.49
CA PRO A 137 4.76 -4.30 1.04
C PRO A 137 4.52 -5.67 1.66
N LEU A 138 3.43 -5.81 2.42
CA LEU A 138 3.04 -7.07 3.05
C LEU A 138 2.55 -8.09 2.02
N GLY A 139 1.76 -7.65 1.02
CA GLY A 139 1.34 -8.49 -0.09
C GLY A 139 2.53 -9.03 -0.88
N THR A 140 3.53 -8.19 -1.12
CA THR A 140 4.80 -8.58 -1.75
C THR A 140 5.56 -9.59 -0.90
N LEU A 141 5.72 -9.36 0.41
CA LEU A 141 6.38 -10.30 1.31
C LEU A 141 5.73 -11.67 1.25
N THR A 142 4.41 -11.73 1.38
CA THR A 142 3.70 -13.02 1.41
C THR A 142 3.81 -13.77 0.08
N LEU A 143 3.77 -13.08 -1.05
CA LEU A 143 3.97 -13.68 -2.38
C LEU A 143 5.39 -14.25 -2.53
N LEU A 144 6.43 -13.44 -2.23
CA LEU A 144 7.82 -13.83 -2.38
C LEU A 144 8.23 -14.93 -1.40
N ALA A 145 7.83 -14.81 -0.13
CA ALA A 145 8.10 -15.80 0.91
C ALA A 145 7.36 -17.10 0.63
N GLY A 146 6.08 -17.03 0.26
CA GLY A 146 5.28 -18.20 -0.09
C GLY A 146 5.88 -18.99 -1.24
N ILE A 147 6.26 -18.33 -2.35
CA ILE A 147 6.95 -18.97 -3.48
C ILE A 147 8.32 -19.54 -3.06
N THR A 148 9.05 -18.84 -2.20
CA THR A 148 10.33 -19.32 -1.68
C THR A 148 10.18 -20.62 -0.89
N LEU A 149 9.15 -20.69 -0.03
CA LEU A 149 8.83 -21.87 0.77
C LEU A 149 8.32 -23.05 -0.07
N LEU A 150 7.46 -22.78 -1.06
CA LEU A 150 7.03 -23.80 -2.03
C LEU A 150 8.25 -24.43 -2.71
N ARG A 151 9.18 -23.63 -3.19
CA ARG A 151 10.42 -24.12 -3.82
C ARG A 151 11.32 -24.85 -2.87
N ARG A 152 11.41 -24.43 -1.60
CA ARG A 152 12.16 -25.18 -0.57
C ARG A 152 11.59 -26.57 -0.37
N GLY A 153 10.27 -26.70 -0.33
CA GLY A 153 9.60 -28.00 -0.22
C GLY A 153 9.67 -28.86 -1.49
N ASP A 154 10.20 -28.31 -2.59
CA ASP A 154 10.36 -28.98 -3.87
C ASP A 154 11.76 -29.57 -4.09
N VAL A 155 12.71 -29.24 -3.21
CA VAL A 155 14.05 -29.81 -3.24
C VAL A 155 14.00 -31.28 -2.80
N PRO A 156 14.66 -32.22 -3.52
CA PRO A 156 14.75 -33.60 -3.09
C PRO A 156 15.23 -33.72 -1.64
N GLY A 157 14.57 -34.56 -0.86
CA GLY A 157 14.87 -34.75 0.57
C GLY A 157 14.34 -33.66 1.51
N ALA A 158 13.80 -32.58 0.99
CA ALA A 158 13.18 -31.56 1.83
C ALA A 158 11.82 -31.99 2.38
N ALA A 159 11.50 -31.56 3.61
CA ALA A 159 10.23 -31.88 4.23
C ALA A 159 9.04 -31.28 3.43
N ARG A 160 8.09 -32.11 3.04
CA ARG A 160 6.88 -31.74 2.27
C ARG A 160 6.06 -30.63 2.95
N ARG A 161 6.14 -30.51 4.28
CA ARG A 161 5.47 -29.45 5.06
C ARG A 161 5.76 -28.05 4.55
N TRP A 162 6.93 -27.78 3.98
CA TRP A 162 7.29 -26.47 3.44
C TRP A 162 6.39 -26.02 2.29
N ARG A 163 5.80 -26.95 1.53
CA ARG A 163 4.82 -26.63 0.49
C ARG A 163 3.54 -26.08 1.09
N TYR A 164 3.04 -26.71 2.16
CA TYR A 164 1.81 -26.27 2.84
C TYR A 164 2.05 -24.96 3.60
N VAL A 165 3.19 -24.81 4.27
CA VAL A 165 3.57 -23.52 4.88
C VAL A 165 3.67 -22.42 3.81
N GLY A 166 4.22 -22.70 2.63
CA GLY A 166 4.23 -21.78 1.50
C GLY A 166 2.82 -21.40 1.05
N GLY A 167 1.91 -22.38 0.96
CA GLY A 167 0.50 -22.15 0.68
C GLY A 167 -0.18 -21.26 1.73
N ALA A 168 0.03 -21.55 3.01
CA ALA A 168 -0.49 -20.74 4.12
C ALA A 168 -0.01 -19.29 4.05
N VAL A 169 1.27 -19.06 3.80
CA VAL A 169 1.85 -17.71 3.66
C VAL A 169 1.26 -16.98 2.44
N LEU A 170 1.03 -17.67 1.32
CA LEU A 170 0.33 -17.08 0.17
C LEU A 170 -1.10 -16.66 0.53
N GLY A 171 -1.83 -17.48 1.29
CA GLY A 171 -3.18 -17.16 1.76
C GLY A 171 -3.22 -15.94 2.68
N LEU A 172 -2.21 -15.74 3.53
CA LEU A 172 -2.10 -14.52 4.35
C LEU A 172 -1.97 -13.25 3.49
N GLY A 173 -1.46 -13.32 2.26
CA GLY A 173 -1.47 -12.20 1.34
C GLY A 173 -2.88 -11.72 0.99
N VAL A 174 -3.84 -12.63 0.86
CA VAL A 174 -5.25 -12.29 0.58
C VAL A 174 -5.88 -11.56 1.77
N VAL A 175 -5.44 -11.89 3.00
CA VAL A 175 -5.87 -11.21 4.23
C VAL A 175 -5.35 -9.77 4.33
N VAL A 176 -4.28 -9.44 3.62
CA VAL A 176 -3.76 -8.06 3.53
C VAL A 176 -4.54 -7.26 2.49
N LYS A 177 -4.66 -7.79 1.28
CA LYS A 177 -5.38 -7.13 0.17
C LYS A 177 -6.05 -8.19 -0.70
N ILE A 178 -7.35 -8.07 -0.92
CA ILE A 178 -8.13 -9.09 -1.65
C ILE A 178 -7.57 -9.38 -3.06
N TRP A 179 -6.96 -8.39 -3.72
CA TRP A 179 -6.37 -8.56 -5.05
C TRP A 179 -5.22 -9.58 -5.08
N ASN A 180 -4.59 -9.85 -3.94
CA ASN A 180 -3.54 -10.86 -3.84
C ASN A 180 -4.05 -12.28 -4.12
N VAL A 181 -5.37 -12.50 -4.15
CA VAL A 181 -5.94 -13.76 -4.62
C VAL A 181 -5.50 -14.08 -6.06
N VAL A 182 -5.33 -13.07 -6.92
CA VAL A 182 -5.00 -13.27 -8.33
C VAL A 182 -3.59 -13.88 -8.51
N PRO A 183 -2.49 -13.29 -8.01
CA PRO A 183 -1.18 -13.95 -8.12
C PRO A 183 -1.11 -15.27 -7.34
N VAL A 184 -1.88 -15.44 -6.26
CA VAL A 184 -1.98 -16.73 -5.55
C VAL A 184 -2.59 -17.79 -6.46
N LEU A 185 -3.68 -17.49 -7.17
CA LEU A 185 -4.28 -18.40 -8.14
C LEU A 185 -3.31 -18.76 -9.27
N VAL A 186 -2.57 -17.77 -9.80
CA VAL A 186 -1.53 -18.04 -10.80
C VAL A 186 -0.48 -19.02 -10.27
N VAL A 187 -0.03 -18.85 -9.01
CA VAL A 187 0.93 -19.76 -8.37
C VAL A 187 0.34 -21.15 -8.19
N VAL A 188 -0.91 -21.27 -7.75
CA VAL A 188 -1.60 -22.57 -7.56
C VAL A 188 -1.78 -23.30 -8.89
N VAL A 189 -2.23 -22.61 -9.95
CA VAL A 189 -2.35 -23.19 -11.30
C VAL A 189 -0.99 -23.62 -11.81
N TRP A 190 0.03 -22.77 -11.66
CA TRP A 190 1.40 -23.12 -12.03
C TRP A 190 1.91 -24.37 -11.29
N TRP A 191 1.57 -24.47 -10.00
CA TRP A 191 1.93 -25.63 -9.19
C TRP A 191 1.21 -26.90 -9.66
N ALA A 192 -0.08 -26.79 -10.03
CA ALA A 192 -0.85 -27.90 -10.61
C ALA A 192 -0.21 -28.42 -11.91
N LEU A 193 0.21 -27.52 -12.79
CA LEU A 193 0.87 -27.89 -14.04
C LEU A 193 2.24 -28.55 -13.84
N ARG A 194 2.94 -28.22 -12.75
CA ARG A 194 4.29 -28.73 -12.48
C ARG A 194 4.34 -29.96 -11.56
N ARG A 195 3.39 -30.10 -10.64
CA ARG A 195 3.39 -31.11 -9.56
C ARG A 195 2.11 -31.91 -9.46
N GLY A 196 1.17 -31.61 -10.34
CA GLY A 196 -0.15 -32.25 -10.37
C GLY A 196 -1.19 -31.56 -9.47
N VAL A 197 -2.46 -31.80 -9.81
CA VAL A 197 -3.62 -31.15 -9.19
C VAL A 197 -3.71 -31.43 -7.69
N ARG A 198 -3.42 -32.67 -7.27
CA ARG A 198 -3.50 -33.06 -5.84
C ARG A 198 -2.59 -32.22 -4.95
N GLU A 199 -1.35 -31.96 -5.39
CA GLU A 199 -0.40 -31.12 -4.65
C GLU A 199 -0.86 -29.64 -4.64
N ALA A 200 -1.36 -29.16 -5.76
CA ALA A 200 -1.89 -27.79 -5.86
C ALA A 200 -3.10 -27.56 -4.97
N VAL A 201 -4.01 -28.52 -4.90
CA VAL A 201 -5.16 -28.49 -4.00
C VAL A 201 -4.68 -28.43 -2.53
N GLY A 202 -3.67 -29.22 -2.14
CA GLY A 202 -3.12 -29.16 -0.79
C GLY A 202 -2.52 -27.77 -0.45
N VAL A 203 -1.83 -27.15 -1.39
CA VAL A 203 -1.30 -25.76 -1.25
C VAL A 203 -2.45 -24.76 -1.15
N ALA A 204 -3.48 -24.88 -2.00
CA ALA A 204 -4.64 -24.00 -2.00
C ALA A 204 -5.45 -24.12 -0.70
N VAL A 205 -5.67 -25.34 -0.22
CA VAL A 205 -6.36 -25.60 1.06
C VAL A 205 -5.59 -25.01 2.24
N ALA A 206 -4.27 -25.18 2.28
CA ALA A 206 -3.44 -24.56 3.32
C ALA A 206 -3.54 -23.04 3.29
N GLY A 207 -3.56 -22.41 2.10
CA GLY A 207 -3.76 -20.99 1.93
C GLY A 207 -5.15 -20.52 2.38
N ALA A 208 -6.18 -21.22 1.94
CA ALA A 208 -7.57 -20.93 2.35
C ALA A 208 -7.76 -21.08 3.86
N ALA A 209 -7.22 -22.13 4.46
CA ALA A 209 -7.30 -22.36 5.91
C ALA A 209 -6.60 -21.23 6.70
N ALA A 210 -5.41 -20.79 6.28
CA ALA A 210 -4.70 -19.68 6.91
C ALA A 210 -5.48 -18.35 6.77
N ALA A 211 -6.04 -18.09 5.59
CA ALA A 211 -6.87 -16.90 5.37
C ALA A 211 -8.14 -16.94 6.23
N LEU A 212 -8.86 -18.06 6.24
CA LEU A 212 -10.09 -18.23 7.03
C LEU A 212 -9.82 -18.10 8.53
N LEU A 213 -8.73 -18.69 9.04
CA LEU A 213 -8.36 -18.56 10.45
C LEU A 213 -8.26 -17.11 10.91
N VAL A 214 -7.74 -16.21 10.04
CA VAL A 214 -7.62 -14.79 10.35
C VAL A 214 -8.91 -14.02 10.08
N LEU A 215 -9.64 -14.35 9.01
CA LEU A 215 -10.85 -13.60 8.61
C LEU A 215 -12.08 -13.95 9.45
N LEU A 216 -12.21 -15.22 9.85
CA LEU A 216 -13.41 -15.73 10.48
C LEU A 216 -13.81 -15.03 11.79
N PRO A 217 -12.89 -14.73 12.73
CA PRO A 217 -13.25 -13.98 13.94
C PRO A 217 -13.89 -12.62 13.65
N PHE A 218 -13.37 -11.89 12.67
CA PHE A 218 -13.91 -10.60 12.27
C PHE A 218 -15.24 -10.74 11.52
N ALA A 219 -15.37 -11.73 10.65
CA ALA A 219 -16.62 -12.01 9.95
C ALA A 219 -17.75 -12.38 10.92
N VAL A 220 -17.47 -13.18 11.95
CA VAL A 220 -18.43 -13.53 12.99
C VAL A 220 -18.81 -12.30 13.82
N ALA A 221 -17.83 -11.47 14.19
CA ALA A 221 -18.07 -10.29 15.03
C ALA A 221 -18.80 -9.14 14.31
N SER A 222 -18.65 -9.02 12.99
CA SER A 222 -19.21 -7.92 12.19
C SER A 222 -20.33 -8.33 11.23
N GLY A 223 -20.59 -9.64 11.09
CA GLY A 223 -21.62 -10.15 10.21
C GLY A 223 -21.40 -9.72 8.74
N ARG A 224 -22.46 -9.25 8.11
CA ARG A 224 -22.48 -8.86 6.69
C ARG A 224 -21.59 -7.64 6.37
N SER A 225 -21.36 -6.76 7.34
CA SER A 225 -20.60 -5.52 7.11
C SER A 225 -19.18 -5.76 6.58
N MET A 226 -18.51 -6.83 7.05
CA MET A 226 -17.18 -7.17 6.51
C MET A 226 -17.24 -7.53 5.01
N LEU A 227 -18.20 -8.32 4.57
CA LEU A 227 -18.37 -8.67 3.16
C LEU A 227 -18.68 -7.42 2.32
N GLU A 228 -19.55 -6.56 2.81
CA GLU A 228 -19.93 -5.32 2.13
C GLU A 228 -18.74 -4.39 1.94
N LEU A 229 -17.93 -4.17 2.97
CA LEU A 229 -16.80 -3.25 2.92
C LEU A 229 -15.57 -3.83 2.19
N VAL A 230 -15.25 -5.10 2.43
CA VAL A 230 -14.04 -5.73 1.89
C VAL A 230 -14.21 -6.18 0.44
N VAL A 231 -15.40 -6.64 0.06
CA VAL A 231 -15.66 -7.21 -1.27
C VAL A 231 -16.54 -6.29 -2.10
N LEU A 232 -17.78 -6.04 -1.66
CA LEU A 232 -18.77 -5.35 -2.48
C LEU A 232 -18.40 -3.88 -2.72
N ALA A 233 -17.87 -3.19 -1.70
CA ALA A 233 -17.38 -1.83 -1.84
C ALA A 233 -16.21 -1.71 -2.84
N GLN A 234 -15.34 -2.72 -2.93
CA GLN A 234 -14.24 -2.73 -3.90
C GLN A 234 -14.73 -2.92 -5.34
N LEU A 235 -15.72 -3.80 -5.53
CA LEU A 235 -16.33 -4.04 -6.85
C LEU A 235 -17.19 -2.87 -7.32
N GLY A 236 -17.88 -2.20 -6.37
CA GLY A 236 -18.79 -1.07 -6.64
C GLY A 236 -18.09 0.28 -6.70
N ARG A 237 -16.77 0.39 -6.65
CA ARG A 237 -16.07 1.68 -6.71
C ARG A 237 -16.36 2.42 -8.00
N PRO A 238 -16.65 3.75 -7.95
CA PRO A 238 -16.69 4.58 -9.12
C PRO A 238 -15.36 4.52 -9.88
N ARG A 239 -15.42 4.50 -11.20
CA ARG A 239 -14.19 4.59 -12.00
C ARG A 239 -13.59 5.99 -11.85
N ALA A 240 -12.35 6.05 -11.37
CA ALA A 240 -11.59 7.29 -11.35
C ALA A 240 -11.19 7.68 -12.78
N PRO A 241 -11.13 8.98 -13.09
CA PRO A 241 -10.56 9.45 -14.34
C PRO A 241 -9.11 8.98 -14.44
N GLY A 242 -8.70 8.58 -15.61
CA GLY A 242 -7.33 8.12 -15.92
C GLY A 242 -7.34 7.21 -17.13
N THR A 243 -6.38 7.39 -18.01
CA THR A 243 -6.22 6.61 -19.21
C THR A 243 -5.44 5.32 -18.94
N VAL A 244 -5.53 4.35 -19.85
CA VAL A 244 -4.66 3.16 -19.81
C VAL A 244 -3.18 3.56 -19.81
N VAL A 245 -2.84 4.63 -20.53
CA VAL A 245 -1.46 5.16 -20.61
C VAL A 245 -0.96 5.61 -19.23
N THR A 246 -1.73 6.41 -18.52
CA THR A 246 -1.31 6.88 -17.16
C THR A 246 -1.15 5.74 -16.17
N ARG A 247 -1.93 4.65 -16.32
CA ARG A 247 -1.76 3.44 -15.50
C ARG A 247 -0.49 2.67 -15.86
N LEU A 248 -0.19 2.54 -17.16
CA LEU A 248 1.05 1.91 -17.62
C LEU A 248 2.28 2.71 -17.20
N GLU A 249 2.24 4.04 -17.31
CA GLU A 249 3.27 4.92 -16.78
C GLU A 249 3.55 4.60 -15.30
N GLY A 250 2.52 4.59 -14.46
CA GLY A 250 2.65 4.26 -13.04
C GLY A 250 3.20 2.85 -12.79
N ILE A 251 2.69 1.81 -13.50
CA ILE A 251 3.13 0.41 -13.38
C ILE A 251 4.63 0.28 -13.70
N LEU A 252 5.12 1.04 -14.67
CA LEU A 252 6.51 1.04 -15.11
C LEU A 252 7.40 2.00 -14.29
N GLY A 253 6.84 2.68 -13.30
CA GLY A 253 7.57 3.59 -12.41
C GLY A 253 7.82 4.97 -13.00
N VAL A 254 7.19 5.31 -14.11
CA VAL A 254 7.26 6.62 -14.76
C VAL A 254 6.08 7.47 -14.27
N SER A 255 6.34 8.64 -13.68
CA SER A 255 5.27 9.49 -13.15
C SER A 255 5.31 10.90 -13.72
N ALA A 256 4.14 11.54 -13.80
CA ALA A 256 4.04 12.93 -14.25
C ALA A 256 4.75 13.92 -13.30
N THR A 257 4.91 13.58 -12.02
CA THR A 257 5.63 14.38 -11.04
C THR A 257 7.15 14.34 -11.23
N GLN A 258 7.67 13.33 -11.94
CA GLN A 258 9.09 13.17 -12.27
C GLN A 258 9.40 13.65 -13.68
N TRP A 259 8.46 13.51 -14.61
CA TRP A 259 8.62 13.78 -16.03
C TRP A 259 7.52 14.75 -16.49
N GLU A 260 7.79 16.03 -16.41
CA GLU A 260 6.82 17.08 -16.78
C GLU A 260 6.49 17.07 -18.28
N SER A 261 7.50 16.84 -19.12
CA SER A 261 7.32 16.77 -20.56
C SER A 261 6.58 15.48 -20.96
N GLU A 262 5.35 15.62 -21.45
CA GLU A 262 4.51 14.50 -21.89
C GLU A 262 5.16 13.65 -22.99
N PRO A 263 5.78 14.21 -24.07
CA PRO A 263 6.44 13.40 -25.07
C PRO A 263 7.62 12.60 -24.54
N VAL A 264 8.43 13.19 -23.62
CA VAL A 264 9.55 12.49 -23.00
C VAL A 264 9.04 11.37 -22.11
N ARG A 265 8.01 11.62 -21.31
CA ARG A 265 7.36 10.62 -20.46
C ARG A 265 6.82 9.45 -21.28
N ALA A 266 6.13 9.74 -22.39
CA ALA A 266 5.62 8.71 -23.29
C ALA A 266 6.76 7.89 -23.92
N ALA A 267 7.85 8.53 -24.34
CA ALA A 267 9.01 7.83 -24.91
C ALA A 267 9.70 6.93 -23.89
N VAL A 268 9.91 7.41 -22.65
CA VAL A 268 10.48 6.62 -21.56
C VAL A 268 9.58 5.44 -21.23
N THR A 269 8.26 5.66 -21.11
CA THR A 269 7.27 4.61 -20.86
C THR A 269 7.31 3.54 -21.94
N ALA A 270 7.36 3.95 -23.21
CA ALA A 270 7.46 3.02 -24.34
C ALA A 270 8.77 2.22 -24.30
N ALA A 271 9.90 2.87 -24.04
CA ALA A 271 11.21 2.21 -23.95
C ALA A 271 11.25 1.16 -22.82
N VAL A 272 10.79 1.53 -21.61
CA VAL A 272 10.72 0.61 -20.48
C VAL A 272 9.73 -0.52 -20.75
N GLY A 273 8.56 -0.20 -21.30
CA GLY A 273 7.55 -1.19 -21.66
C GLY A 273 8.05 -2.21 -22.67
N LEU A 274 8.72 -1.76 -23.73
CA LEU A 274 9.35 -2.62 -24.74
C LEU A 274 10.43 -3.51 -24.11
N ALA A 275 11.26 -2.97 -23.22
CA ALA A 275 12.27 -3.76 -22.50
C ALA A 275 11.63 -4.88 -21.64
N VAL A 276 10.54 -4.56 -20.94
CA VAL A 276 9.79 -5.55 -20.12
C VAL A 276 9.15 -6.61 -21.02
N VAL A 277 8.52 -6.23 -22.13
CA VAL A 277 7.90 -7.16 -23.09
C VAL A 277 8.95 -8.05 -23.75
N ALA A 278 10.08 -7.49 -24.20
CA ALA A 278 11.17 -8.27 -24.79
C ALA A 278 11.77 -9.26 -23.77
N ALA A 279 11.99 -8.82 -22.53
CA ALA A 279 12.46 -9.68 -21.45
C ALA A 279 11.45 -10.79 -21.11
N ALA A 280 10.15 -10.47 -21.07
CA ALA A 280 9.08 -11.44 -20.84
C ALA A 280 9.03 -12.49 -21.96
N PHE A 281 9.10 -12.07 -23.22
CA PHE A 281 9.14 -12.96 -24.38
C PHE A 281 10.37 -13.88 -24.32
N ALA A 282 11.57 -13.32 -24.09
CA ALA A 282 12.79 -14.10 -23.96
C ALA A 282 12.74 -15.10 -22.79
N ALA A 283 12.29 -14.64 -21.62
CA ALA A 283 12.11 -15.46 -20.44
C ALA A 283 11.12 -16.62 -20.65
N TRP A 284 10.04 -16.36 -21.38
CA TRP A 284 9.02 -17.36 -21.73
C TRP A 284 9.56 -18.40 -22.69
N ARG A 285 10.19 -17.97 -23.78
CA ARG A 285 10.76 -18.86 -24.84
C ARG A 285 11.81 -19.79 -24.30
N HIS A 286 12.65 -19.35 -23.36
CA HIS A 286 13.74 -20.12 -22.79
C HIS A 286 13.40 -20.83 -21.46
N ASP A 287 12.11 -20.94 -21.09
CA ASP A 287 11.62 -21.53 -19.82
C ASP A 287 12.29 -20.94 -18.56
N ARG A 288 12.71 -19.69 -18.65
CA ARG A 288 13.30 -18.97 -17.55
C ARG A 288 12.34 -17.91 -17.00
N GLY A 289 11.75 -18.17 -15.84
CA GLY A 289 10.87 -17.19 -15.22
C GLY A 289 9.43 -17.16 -15.73
N ARG A 290 8.91 -18.16 -16.46
CA ARG A 290 7.52 -18.23 -16.95
C ARG A 290 6.49 -17.94 -15.85
N LEU A 291 6.70 -18.43 -14.62
CA LEU A 291 5.84 -18.09 -13.48
C LEU A 291 5.74 -16.58 -13.27
N TRP A 292 6.87 -15.86 -13.34
CA TRP A 292 6.89 -14.42 -13.10
C TRP A 292 6.29 -13.64 -14.26
N VAL A 293 6.40 -14.14 -15.48
CA VAL A 293 5.69 -13.57 -16.65
C VAL A 293 4.18 -13.73 -16.48
N ALA A 294 3.72 -14.91 -16.04
CA ALA A 294 2.29 -15.15 -15.77
C ALA A 294 1.78 -14.29 -14.60
N VAL A 295 2.54 -14.18 -13.51
CA VAL A 295 2.21 -13.32 -12.36
C VAL A 295 2.15 -11.85 -12.80
N LEU A 296 3.15 -11.36 -13.54
CA LEU A 296 3.17 -9.99 -14.05
C LEU A 296 1.96 -9.71 -14.95
N GLY A 297 1.67 -10.59 -15.91
CA GLY A 297 0.52 -10.44 -16.79
C GLY A 297 -0.80 -10.35 -16.03
N ALA A 298 -1.01 -11.23 -15.05
CA ALA A 298 -2.20 -11.23 -14.21
C ALA A 298 -2.29 -9.95 -13.33
N GLN A 299 -1.17 -9.50 -12.75
CA GLN A 299 -1.13 -8.28 -11.94
C GLN A 299 -1.40 -7.03 -12.78
N VAL A 300 -0.83 -6.94 -13.99
CA VAL A 300 -1.10 -5.83 -14.93
C VAL A 300 -2.57 -5.81 -15.32
N LEU A 301 -3.17 -6.96 -15.63
CA LEU A 301 -4.61 -7.05 -15.93
C LEU A 301 -5.47 -6.55 -14.76
N VAL A 302 -5.15 -6.91 -13.51
CA VAL A 302 -5.85 -6.39 -12.33
C VAL A 302 -5.72 -4.87 -12.24
N LEU A 303 -4.53 -4.32 -12.42
CA LEU A 303 -4.28 -2.88 -12.33
C LEU A 303 -4.97 -2.08 -13.44
N LEU A 304 -5.05 -2.64 -14.64
CA LEU A 304 -5.75 -2.02 -15.76
C LEU A 304 -7.28 -2.11 -15.62
N ALA A 305 -7.79 -3.21 -15.05
CA ALA A 305 -9.22 -3.42 -14.82
C ALA A 305 -9.76 -2.71 -13.58
N ALA A 306 -8.89 -2.36 -12.62
CA ALA A 306 -9.29 -1.75 -11.35
C ALA A 306 -10.08 -0.45 -11.58
N PRO A 307 -11.19 -0.21 -10.87
CA PRO A 307 -11.96 1.03 -10.99
C PRO A 307 -11.12 2.26 -10.67
N SER A 308 -10.33 2.21 -9.61
CA SER A 308 -9.44 3.28 -9.17
C SER A 308 -7.98 2.87 -9.32
N TYR A 309 -7.11 3.83 -9.58
CA TYR A 309 -5.67 3.63 -9.62
C TYR A 309 -4.99 4.70 -8.76
N PHE A 310 -4.19 4.27 -7.80
CA PHE A 310 -3.39 5.13 -6.93
C PHE A 310 -1.90 4.80 -7.10
N ALA A 311 -1.02 5.76 -6.81
CA ALA A 311 0.42 5.60 -6.98
C ALA A 311 0.99 4.37 -6.25
N SER A 312 0.45 4.03 -5.07
CA SER A 312 0.84 2.84 -4.30
C SER A 312 0.57 1.52 -5.04
N TYR A 313 -0.45 1.49 -5.92
CA TYR A 313 -0.84 0.25 -6.62
C TYR A 313 0.24 -0.29 -7.55
N ALA A 314 1.10 0.57 -8.08
CA ALA A 314 2.23 0.18 -8.92
C ALA A 314 3.18 -0.80 -8.22
N ALA A 315 3.34 -0.68 -6.90
CA ALA A 315 4.18 -1.59 -6.10
C ALA A 315 3.71 -3.06 -6.17
N TYR A 316 2.44 -3.31 -6.46
CA TYR A 316 1.87 -4.65 -6.59
C TYR A 316 2.55 -5.49 -7.68
N SER A 317 2.97 -4.89 -8.79
CA SER A 317 3.64 -5.57 -9.90
C SER A 317 5.18 -5.42 -9.89
N ALA A 318 5.73 -4.51 -9.09
CA ALA A 318 7.15 -4.20 -9.08
C ALA A 318 8.10 -5.42 -8.89
N PRO A 319 7.82 -6.39 -7.98
CA PRO A 319 8.68 -7.57 -7.84
C PRO A 319 8.66 -8.46 -9.07
N ALA A 320 7.51 -8.59 -9.73
CA ALA A 320 7.39 -9.39 -10.95
C ALA A 320 8.12 -8.71 -12.13
N VAL A 321 8.04 -7.38 -12.28
CA VAL A 321 8.82 -6.62 -13.28
C VAL A 321 10.32 -6.87 -13.09
N ALA A 322 10.85 -6.70 -11.87
CA ALA A 322 12.27 -6.91 -11.59
C ALA A 322 12.72 -8.35 -11.91
N LEU A 323 11.90 -9.35 -11.56
CA LEU A 323 12.21 -10.76 -11.80
C LEU A 323 12.08 -11.15 -13.29
N VAL A 324 11.14 -10.56 -14.03
CA VAL A 324 11.02 -10.77 -15.49
C VAL A 324 12.23 -10.19 -16.23
N LEU A 325 12.63 -8.97 -15.90
CA LEU A 325 13.83 -8.34 -16.48
C LEU A 325 15.09 -9.16 -16.18
N ALA A 326 15.26 -9.60 -14.94
CA ALA A 326 16.39 -10.45 -14.54
C ALA A 326 16.38 -11.81 -15.27
N ALA A 327 15.22 -12.42 -15.47
CA ALA A 327 15.09 -13.65 -16.24
C ALA A 327 15.45 -13.42 -17.71
N GLY A 328 15.02 -12.30 -18.31
CA GLY A 328 15.38 -11.88 -19.66
C GLY A 328 16.88 -11.71 -19.85
N VAL A 329 17.55 -10.99 -18.93
CA VAL A 329 19.02 -10.84 -18.95
C VAL A 329 19.74 -12.18 -18.86
N SER A 330 19.20 -13.15 -18.14
CA SER A 330 19.84 -14.47 -17.95
C SER A 330 19.89 -15.33 -19.22
N VAL A 331 19.09 -15.01 -20.23
CA VAL A 331 19.09 -15.74 -21.54
C VAL A 331 19.94 -15.07 -22.61
N VAL A 332 20.45 -13.86 -22.33
CA VAL A 332 21.39 -13.18 -23.21
C VAL A 332 22.73 -13.95 -23.24
N PRO A 333 23.38 -14.12 -24.39
CA PRO A 333 24.71 -14.76 -24.48
C PRO A 333 25.72 -14.14 -23.53
N ASP A 334 26.61 -14.95 -22.96
CA ASP A 334 27.54 -14.54 -21.89
C ASP A 334 28.34 -13.29 -22.22
N ARG A 335 28.83 -13.18 -23.48
CA ARG A 335 29.58 -12.03 -24.01
C ARG A 335 28.79 -10.72 -23.98
N LEU A 336 27.46 -10.76 -24.03
CA LEU A 336 26.57 -9.60 -24.04
C LEU A 336 25.81 -9.41 -22.73
N ARG A 337 25.89 -10.40 -21.81
CA ARG A 337 25.09 -10.42 -20.57
C ARG A 337 25.41 -9.25 -19.65
N VAL A 338 26.68 -8.87 -19.56
CA VAL A 338 27.09 -7.71 -18.76
C VAL A 338 26.51 -6.43 -19.36
N GLY A 339 26.61 -6.25 -20.69
CA GLY A 339 25.99 -5.12 -21.39
C GLY A 339 24.47 -5.05 -21.20
N GLY A 340 23.79 -6.20 -21.32
CA GLY A 340 22.34 -6.31 -21.05
C GLY A 340 21.96 -5.97 -19.61
N ALA A 341 22.75 -6.40 -18.65
CA ALA A 341 22.55 -6.05 -17.24
C ALA A 341 22.75 -4.55 -16.99
N VAL A 342 23.82 -3.98 -17.54
CA VAL A 342 24.11 -2.53 -17.45
C VAL A 342 22.99 -1.72 -18.11
N LEU A 343 22.52 -2.12 -19.30
CA LEU A 343 21.43 -1.45 -19.99
C LEU A 343 20.13 -1.49 -19.17
N ALA A 344 19.76 -2.66 -18.63
CA ALA A 344 18.55 -2.82 -17.82
C ALA A 344 18.64 -1.98 -16.53
N CYS A 345 19.77 -2.04 -15.83
CA CYS A 345 20.00 -1.24 -14.62
C CYS A 345 20.09 0.26 -14.94
N GLY A 346 20.73 0.65 -16.03
CA GLY A 346 20.85 2.04 -16.46
C GLY A 346 19.51 2.65 -16.81
N LEU A 347 18.69 1.98 -17.65
CA LEU A 347 17.38 2.46 -18.07
C LEU A 347 16.46 2.74 -16.86
N LEU A 348 16.33 1.77 -15.96
CA LEU A 348 15.47 1.92 -14.78
C LEU A 348 16.13 2.74 -13.67
N GLY A 349 17.45 2.78 -13.61
CA GLY A 349 18.18 3.68 -12.72
C GLY A 349 17.96 5.15 -13.10
N VAL A 350 17.89 5.47 -14.39
CA VAL A 350 17.53 6.81 -14.88
C VAL A 350 16.09 7.15 -14.48
N VAL A 351 15.15 6.22 -14.66
CA VAL A 351 13.74 6.42 -14.24
C VAL A 351 13.65 6.69 -12.74
N ALA A 352 14.41 5.95 -11.93
CA ALA A 352 14.41 6.11 -10.47
C ALA A 352 15.17 7.34 -9.99
N GLY A 353 16.20 7.78 -10.73
CA GLY A 353 17.08 8.90 -10.36
C GLY A 353 16.52 10.29 -10.64
N VAL A 354 15.40 10.38 -11.39
CA VAL A 354 14.74 11.67 -11.62
C VAL A 354 14.06 12.11 -10.32
N PRO A 355 14.41 13.28 -9.75
CA PRO A 355 13.74 13.77 -8.54
C PRO A 355 12.25 13.93 -8.77
N ALA A 356 11.44 13.48 -7.81
CA ALA A 356 10.03 13.86 -7.79
C ALA A 356 9.91 15.37 -7.57
N ALA A 357 8.78 15.94 -8.02
CA ALA A 357 8.47 17.35 -7.73
C ALA A 357 8.62 17.63 -6.22
N PRO A 358 8.99 18.87 -5.84
CA PRO A 358 9.25 19.22 -4.45
C PRO A 358 8.10 18.77 -3.55
N ALA A 359 8.45 18.17 -2.41
CA ALA A 359 7.51 17.71 -1.43
C ALA A 359 6.60 18.87 -0.99
N GLN A 360 5.34 18.57 -0.72
CA GLN A 360 4.44 19.53 -0.08
C GLN A 360 5.10 20.05 1.21
N ALA A 361 4.79 21.29 1.57
CA ALA A 361 5.28 21.87 2.81
C ALA A 361 4.98 20.91 4.00
N PRO A 362 5.92 20.74 4.94
CA PRO A 362 5.74 19.87 6.09
C PRO A 362 4.47 20.24 6.86
N PHE A 363 3.80 19.24 7.41
CA PHE A 363 2.65 19.46 8.27
C PHE A 363 3.08 20.24 9.52
N PRO A 364 2.47 21.39 9.85
CA PRO A 364 2.92 22.29 10.91
C PRO A 364 2.50 21.78 12.31
N VAL A 365 3.07 20.64 12.73
CA VAL A 365 2.66 19.90 13.94
C VAL A 365 2.64 20.76 15.20
N ALA A 366 3.71 21.54 15.44
CA ALA A 366 3.82 22.34 16.67
C ALA A 366 2.73 23.42 16.71
N GLN A 367 2.61 24.22 15.64
CA GLN A 367 1.66 25.33 15.58
C GLN A 367 0.21 24.84 15.65
N VAL A 368 -0.12 23.70 14.99
CA VAL A 368 -1.46 23.13 15.07
C VAL A 368 -1.73 22.58 16.47
N ARG A 369 -0.76 21.90 17.09
CA ARG A 369 -0.92 21.33 18.43
C ARG A 369 -1.19 22.42 19.49
N ASP A 370 -0.52 23.57 19.39
CA ASP A 370 -0.69 24.71 20.32
C ASP A 370 -2.10 25.33 20.25
N LEU A 371 -2.81 25.14 19.14
CA LEU A 371 -4.19 25.59 18.97
C LEU A 371 -5.23 24.61 19.52
N LEU A 372 -4.85 23.34 19.73
CA LEU A 372 -5.79 22.30 20.12
C LEU A 372 -6.11 22.35 21.62
N PRO A 373 -7.40 22.25 22.01
CA PRO A 373 -7.76 22.20 23.42
C PRO A 373 -7.21 20.93 24.08
N ALA A 374 -6.77 21.10 25.34
CA ALA A 374 -6.28 19.99 26.17
C ALA A 374 -7.38 18.97 26.50
N THR A 375 -8.65 19.41 26.53
CA THR A 375 -9.82 18.60 26.86
C THR A 375 -10.72 18.38 25.65
N GLY A 376 -11.66 17.43 25.77
CA GLY A 376 -12.63 17.13 24.72
C GLY A 376 -12.07 16.26 23.59
N CYS A 377 -12.86 16.08 22.55
CA CYS A 377 -12.58 15.24 21.40
C CYS A 377 -12.10 16.08 20.21
N ILE A 378 -10.97 15.75 19.62
CA ILE A 378 -10.46 16.40 18.40
C ILE A 378 -10.88 15.59 17.19
N ARG A 379 -11.43 16.25 16.19
CA ARG A 379 -11.82 15.64 14.91
C ARG A 379 -10.80 15.95 13.83
N ALA A 380 -10.74 15.13 12.77
CA ALA A 380 -9.96 15.46 11.58
C ALA A 380 -10.59 14.85 10.33
N ASP A 381 -10.36 15.47 9.19
CA ASP A 381 -10.71 14.92 7.87
C ASP A 381 -9.77 13.77 7.47
N SER A 382 -8.61 13.68 8.11
CA SER A 382 -7.63 12.62 7.95
C SER A 382 -7.15 12.11 9.32
N PRO A 383 -7.30 10.81 9.63
CA PRO A 383 -6.90 10.26 10.92
C PRO A 383 -5.38 10.34 11.14
N GLY A 384 -4.58 10.34 10.06
CA GLY A 384 -3.14 10.55 10.14
C GLY A 384 -2.74 11.88 10.80
N ALA A 385 -3.57 12.93 10.66
CA ALA A 385 -3.35 14.18 11.36
C ALA A 385 -3.47 14.01 12.88
N LEU A 386 -4.45 13.22 13.35
CA LEU A 386 -4.61 12.93 14.78
C LEU A 386 -3.42 12.15 15.33
N VAL A 387 -2.83 11.25 14.52
CA VAL A 387 -1.64 10.48 14.89
C VAL A 387 -0.42 11.39 15.06
N VAL A 388 -0.11 12.24 14.06
CA VAL A 388 1.10 13.09 14.12
C VAL A 388 0.96 14.22 15.16
N LEU A 389 -0.27 14.56 15.52
CA LEU A 389 -0.58 15.52 16.60
C LEU A 389 -0.60 14.88 18.00
N ASP A 390 -0.41 13.57 18.13
CA ASP A 390 -0.44 12.79 19.36
C ASP A 390 -1.79 12.87 20.11
N VAL A 391 -2.88 12.94 19.36
CA VAL A 391 -4.25 13.06 19.92
C VAL A 391 -5.15 11.86 19.64
N LEU A 392 -4.74 10.92 18.78
CA LEU A 392 -5.59 9.79 18.42
C LEU A 392 -5.84 8.85 19.60
N SER A 393 -4.78 8.35 20.25
CA SER A 393 -4.89 7.47 21.42
C SER A 393 -5.55 8.17 22.61
N ARG A 394 -5.35 9.50 22.74
CA ARG A 394 -6.08 10.32 23.70
C ARG A 394 -7.59 10.29 23.44
N ASN A 395 -8.00 10.45 22.19
CA ASN A 395 -9.39 10.35 21.78
C ASN A 395 -9.98 8.95 22.07
N GLU A 396 -9.25 7.89 21.74
CA GLU A 396 -9.70 6.51 21.98
C GLU A 396 -9.89 6.26 23.50
N ARG A 397 -8.95 6.66 24.34
CA ARG A 397 -9.08 6.53 25.81
C ARG A 397 -10.26 7.33 26.40
N ARG A 398 -10.69 8.39 25.73
CA ARG A 398 -11.85 9.22 26.13
C ARG A 398 -13.18 8.71 25.60
N GLY A 399 -13.17 7.63 24.82
CA GLY A 399 -14.38 7.13 24.15
C GLY A 399 -14.91 8.07 23.05
N CYS A 400 -14.06 8.92 22.49
CA CYS A 400 -14.46 9.75 21.36
C CYS A 400 -14.82 8.89 20.15
N ALA A 401 -15.95 9.18 19.49
CA ALA A 401 -16.39 8.48 18.29
C ALA A 401 -15.51 8.88 17.08
N THR A 402 -14.21 8.51 17.11
CA THR A 402 -13.25 8.85 16.06
C THR A 402 -13.52 8.04 14.81
N ARG A 403 -13.72 8.72 13.67
CA ARG A 403 -13.83 8.08 12.36
C ARG A 403 -12.45 7.75 11.82
N ILE A 404 -12.18 6.45 11.61
CA ILE A 404 -10.89 5.96 11.13
C ILE A 404 -10.71 6.19 9.64
N ASP A 405 -11.77 6.09 8.85
CA ASP A 405 -11.72 6.36 7.41
C ASP A 405 -12.88 7.29 7.00
N VAL A 406 -12.67 8.58 7.13
CA VAL A 406 -13.68 9.60 6.76
C VAL A 406 -14.04 9.52 5.28
N SER A 407 -13.04 9.32 4.41
CA SER A 407 -13.29 9.19 2.97
C SER A 407 -14.02 7.89 2.62
N GLY A 408 -13.67 6.79 3.29
CA GLY A 408 -14.30 5.49 3.10
C GLY A 408 -15.74 5.43 3.61
N GLN A 409 -16.19 6.37 4.47
CA GLN A 409 -17.58 6.43 4.91
C GLN A 409 -18.58 6.50 3.74
N THR A 410 -18.16 6.96 2.56
CA THR A 410 -18.99 6.95 1.34
C THR A 410 -19.48 5.54 0.95
N TYR A 411 -18.84 4.49 1.43
CA TYR A 411 -19.26 3.09 1.17
C TYR A 411 -20.28 2.57 2.17
N ALA A 412 -20.35 3.14 3.36
CA ALA A 412 -21.30 2.78 4.40
C ALA A 412 -22.49 3.74 4.46
N VAL A 413 -22.24 5.05 4.29
CA VAL A 413 -23.23 6.11 4.35
C VAL A 413 -23.09 7.00 3.12
N GLY A 414 -24.15 7.21 2.37
CA GLY A 414 -24.13 8.11 1.24
C GLY A 414 -25.05 7.72 0.10
N ASP A 415 -25.25 8.68 -0.78
CA ASP A 415 -26.09 8.52 -1.95
C ASP A 415 -25.51 7.46 -2.90
N ARG A 416 -26.42 6.72 -3.53
CA ARG A 416 -26.09 5.74 -4.55
C ARG A 416 -26.76 6.10 -5.87
N ASP A 417 -26.11 5.76 -6.98
CA ASP A 417 -26.68 5.91 -8.32
C ASP A 417 -27.74 4.83 -8.60
N SER A 418 -28.40 4.91 -9.76
CA SER A 418 -29.41 3.96 -10.19
C SER A 418 -28.92 2.50 -10.29
N ALA A 419 -27.62 2.30 -10.38
CA ALA A 419 -26.96 0.98 -10.37
C ALA A 419 -26.51 0.55 -8.96
N GLY A 420 -26.90 1.28 -7.90
CA GLY A 420 -26.53 1.00 -6.52
C GLY A 420 -25.07 1.32 -6.16
N ARG A 421 -24.32 2.03 -7.01
CA ARG A 421 -22.92 2.38 -6.79
C ARG A 421 -22.81 3.69 -6.00
N PRO A 422 -21.82 3.85 -5.11
CA PRO A 422 -21.61 5.11 -4.41
C PRO A 422 -21.41 6.28 -5.39
N VAL A 423 -22.11 7.37 -5.15
CA VAL A 423 -21.91 8.64 -5.88
C VAL A 423 -20.55 9.23 -5.48
N PRO A 424 -19.78 9.88 -6.41
CA PRO A 424 -18.54 10.56 -6.07
C PRO A 424 -18.73 11.55 -4.90
N ARG A 425 -17.82 11.53 -3.93
CA ARG A 425 -17.93 12.27 -2.65
C ARG A 425 -18.34 13.73 -2.81
N VAL A 426 -17.75 14.45 -3.77
CA VAL A 426 -18.05 15.87 -4.03
C VAL A 426 -19.52 16.12 -4.40
N ARG A 427 -20.24 15.12 -4.89
CA ARG A 427 -21.68 15.19 -5.26
C ARG A 427 -22.56 14.34 -4.34
N ASN A 428 -22.00 13.73 -3.30
CA ASN A 428 -22.71 12.84 -2.39
C ASN A 428 -23.22 13.63 -1.19
N HIS A 429 -24.49 14.07 -1.23
CA HIS A 429 -25.07 14.93 -0.20
C HIS A 429 -25.07 14.29 1.19
N GLN A 430 -25.48 13.03 1.31
CA GLN A 430 -25.53 12.34 2.59
C GLN A 430 -24.12 12.21 3.21
N TRP A 431 -23.10 11.93 2.39
CA TRP A 431 -21.72 11.88 2.87
C TRP A 431 -21.23 13.27 3.30
N GLN A 432 -21.56 14.34 2.55
CA GLN A 432 -21.20 15.72 2.89
C GLN A 432 -21.80 16.12 4.25
N GLU A 433 -23.10 15.85 4.45
CA GLU A 433 -23.79 16.11 5.72
C GLU A 433 -23.15 15.34 6.89
N ALA A 434 -22.88 14.06 6.69
CA ALA A 434 -22.23 13.22 7.69
C ALA A 434 -20.80 13.70 8.02
N ALA A 435 -20.06 14.21 7.03
CA ALA A 435 -18.73 14.77 7.24
C ALA A 435 -18.78 16.06 8.05
N VAL A 436 -19.70 16.99 7.73
CA VAL A 436 -19.92 18.22 8.53
C VAL A 436 -20.29 17.85 9.96
N ALA A 437 -21.32 17.04 10.16
CA ALA A 437 -21.76 16.61 11.49
C ALA A 437 -20.64 15.99 12.32
N TYR A 438 -19.77 15.18 11.70
CA TYR A 438 -18.61 14.61 12.38
C TYR A 438 -17.57 15.67 12.77
N LEU A 439 -17.17 16.52 11.83
CA LEU A 439 -16.10 17.49 12.05
C LEU A 439 -16.52 18.59 13.06
N THR A 440 -17.79 18.94 13.09
CA THR A 440 -18.31 19.94 14.03
C THR A 440 -18.71 19.38 15.41
N SER A 441 -18.70 18.06 15.60
CA SER A 441 -19.06 17.40 16.86
C SER A 441 -17.95 17.40 17.92
N GLY A 442 -16.78 17.93 17.61
CA GLY A 442 -15.62 17.95 18.52
C GLY A 442 -15.37 19.29 19.16
N SER A 443 -14.46 19.32 20.12
CA SER A 443 -13.93 20.56 20.72
C SER A 443 -12.98 21.32 19.80
N ALA A 444 -12.49 20.70 18.74
CA ALA A 444 -11.81 21.27 17.58
C ALA A 444 -11.80 20.27 16.42
N ALA A 445 -11.59 20.77 15.21
CA ALA A 445 -11.35 19.91 14.06
C ALA A 445 -10.14 20.38 13.26
N VAL A 446 -9.42 19.42 12.67
CA VAL A 446 -8.25 19.67 11.83
C VAL A 446 -8.57 19.23 10.41
N ILE A 447 -8.53 20.15 9.46
CA ILE A 447 -8.64 19.87 8.03
C ILE A 447 -7.22 19.84 7.47
N ALA A 448 -6.70 18.63 7.40
CA ALA A 448 -5.33 18.38 6.95
C ALA A 448 -5.18 18.33 5.43
N ARG A 449 -6.29 18.12 4.69
CA ARG A 449 -6.30 18.00 3.23
C ARG A 449 -7.19 19.07 2.63
N GLN A 450 -6.59 20.08 2.04
CA GLN A 450 -7.35 21.10 1.30
C GLN A 450 -7.78 20.64 -0.09
N THR A 451 -7.09 19.65 -0.65
CA THR A 451 -7.39 19.06 -1.95
C THR A 451 -7.59 17.56 -1.84
N GLY A 452 -8.44 17.00 -2.69
CA GLY A 452 -8.69 15.55 -2.74
C GLY A 452 -9.44 14.97 -1.54
N ASN A 453 -9.88 15.79 -0.58
CA ASN A 453 -10.73 15.39 0.55
C ASN A 453 -12.15 15.01 0.11
N GLY A 454 -12.62 15.54 -1.03
CA GLY A 454 -13.94 15.29 -1.57
C GLY A 454 -15.03 16.25 -1.04
N PHE A 455 -14.66 17.28 -0.30
CA PHE A 455 -15.62 18.29 0.16
C PHE A 455 -16.11 19.16 -1.00
N ALA A 456 -17.42 19.39 -1.04
CA ALA A 456 -18.03 20.37 -1.91
C ALA A 456 -17.75 21.78 -1.36
N ARG A 457 -17.81 22.80 -2.21
CA ARG A 457 -17.60 24.19 -1.80
C ARG A 457 -18.57 24.61 -0.67
N THR A 458 -19.82 24.23 -0.78
CA THR A 458 -20.85 24.51 0.25
C THR A 458 -20.54 23.84 1.58
N THR A 459 -19.90 22.65 1.56
CA THR A 459 -19.44 21.95 2.76
C THR A 459 -18.30 22.70 3.43
N VAL A 460 -17.33 23.19 2.64
CA VAL A 460 -16.22 24.01 3.16
C VAL A 460 -16.75 25.28 3.79
N GLU A 461 -17.63 26.00 3.11
CA GLU A 461 -18.29 27.25 3.62
C GLU A 461 -19.01 26.96 4.94
N ARG A 462 -19.76 25.85 5.04
CA ARG A 462 -20.46 25.47 6.29
C ARG A 462 -19.48 25.11 7.42
N LEU A 463 -18.41 24.43 7.15
CA LEU A 463 -17.38 24.14 8.15
C LEU A 463 -16.74 25.43 8.65
N GLN A 464 -16.44 26.36 7.76
CA GLN A 464 -15.82 27.64 8.10
C GLN A 464 -16.78 28.60 8.85
N SER A 465 -18.10 28.48 8.63
CA SER A 465 -19.08 29.27 9.37
C SER A 465 -19.42 28.73 10.76
N HIS A 466 -18.95 27.53 11.13
CA HIS A 466 -19.32 26.87 12.39
C HIS A 466 -18.53 27.37 13.62
N GLY A 467 -17.51 28.19 13.41
CA GLY A 467 -16.69 28.74 14.47
C GLY A 467 -15.50 29.53 13.94
N ARG A 468 -14.48 29.72 14.79
CA ARG A 468 -13.25 30.40 14.40
C ARG A 468 -12.37 29.46 13.56
N VAL A 469 -12.00 29.87 12.37
CA VAL A 469 -11.01 29.17 11.52
C VAL A 469 -9.64 29.81 11.68
N VAL A 470 -8.64 28.98 11.98
CA VAL A 470 -7.24 29.40 12.03
C VAL A 470 -6.47 28.64 10.95
N GLN A 471 -5.94 29.39 9.98
CA GLN A 471 -5.10 28.81 8.93
C GLN A 471 -3.65 28.71 9.41
N VAL A 472 -3.05 27.51 9.31
CA VAL A 472 -1.65 27.24 9.66
C VAL A 472 -0.99 26.53 8.48
N GLY A 473 -0.30 27.27 7.63
CA GLY A 473 0.21 26.73 6.37
C GLY A 473 -0.91 26.16 5.49
N ALA A 474 -0.81 24.89 5.13
CA ALA A 474 -1.81 24.18 4.34
C ALA A 474 -2.90 23.47 5.19
N VAL A 475 -2.97 23.77 6.51
CA VAL A 475 -3.91 23.13 7.44
C VAL A 475 -4.88 24.15 7.99
N GLU A 476 -6.15 23.82 8.06
CA GLU A 476 -7.16 24.62 8.75
C GLU A 476 -7.51 23.97 10.10
N VAL A 477 -7.55 24.78 11.16
CA VAL A 477 -8.01 24.38 12.48
C VAL A 477 -9.34 25.09 12.76
N LEU A 478 -10.38 24.29 12.90
CA LEU A 478 -11.72 24.78 13.27
C LEU A 478 -11.87 24.72 14.79
N LEU A 479 -12.07 25.86 15.41
CA LEU A 479 -12.32 26.00 16.83
C LEU A 479 -13.79 26.37 17.05
N PRO A 480 -14.46 25.86 18.09
CA PRO A 480 -15.82 26.31 18.40
C PRO A 480 -15.86 27.83 18.51
N GLY A 481 -16.94 28.44 18.03
CA GLY A 481 -17.19 29.84 18.34
C GLY A 481 -17.21 30.04 19.86
N ALA A 482 -16.66 31.14 20.34
CA ALA A 482 -16.85 31.49 21.75
C ALA A 482 -18.36 31.42 22.02
N ALA A 483 -18.75 30.60 23.00
CA ALA A 483 -20.13 30.68 23.47
C ALA A 483 -20.36 32.15 23.81
N SER A 484 -21.30 32.78 23.12
CA SER A 484 -21.77 34.09 23.57
C SER A 484 -22.36 33.86 24.97
N ASP A 485 -21.58 34.23 25.98
CA ASP A 485 -22.13 34.33 27.34
C ASP A 485 -23.37 35.20 27.28
N GLY A 486 -24.54 34.56 27.21
CA GLY A 486 -25.84 35.14 27.31
C GLY A 486 -26.50 34.84 28.64
#